data_e9267d2960a3f5f279b6618c1e29d02c
#
_entry.id   e9267d2960a3f5f279b6618c1e29d02c
#
_cell.length_a   1.000
_cell.length_b   1.000
_cell.length_c   1.000
_cell.angle_alpha   90.00
_cell.angle_beta   90.00
_cell.angle_gamma   90.00
#
_symmetry.space_group_name_H-M   'P 1'
#
loop_
_entity.id
_entity.type
_entity.pdbx_description
1 polymer ?
#
loop_
_entity_poly.entity_id
_entity_poly.type
_entity_poly.pdbx_seq_one_letter_code
_entity_poly.pdbx_strand_id
1 'polypeptide(L)'
;MRSIEDKLIKYALPYEIIGGPRFFERKEIKDILAYLKLANSYSDDLSFERVINLPKRGIGDQSVKLIINNARENKISFFESLEVLSNENNLPGSLIVKTKPFIDIIKKTSDLIKKTTLEDIGIFIIEESGYLKMLENEKNKLKQVENESRIDNLKEFVNALSEFENLDDFLEHVGLVKENQKKTHSNSIKLMTLHAAKGLEFDHVYLPGWEEGIFPSSRALEQNSSKSLEEERRLAYVGITRAKFDLNLSYATSRYTYGMNNYSLPSRFLNEISKIDKNTNNLIDEHSPSNLEKKITSDNVQLSPSKKRMLEFLKKNSK
;
A
#
# COMPACT_ATOMS: atom_id res chain seq x y z
N MET A 1 4.72 -2.46 -5.48
CA MET A 1 5.95 -1.63 -5.58
C MET A 1 6.68 -1.55 -4.25
N ARG A 2 5.99 -1.36 -3.11
CA ARG A 2 6.61 -1.25 -1.77
C ARG A 2 7.59 -2.38 -1.46
N SER A 3 7.21 -3.65 -1.60
CA SER A 3 8.09 -4.79 -1.31
C SER A 3 9.39 -4.81 -2.12
N ILE A 4 9.38 -4.21 -3.31
CA ILE A 4 10.60 -4.02 -4.13
C ILE A 4 11.40 -2.85 -3.59
N GLU A 5 10.75 -1.73 -3.27
CA GLU A 5 11.39 -0.56 -2.65
C GLU A 5 12.14 -0.94 -1.37
N ASP A 6 11.48 -1.66 -0.45
CA ASP A 6 12.06 -2.11 0.81
C ASP A 6 13.31 -2.97 0.59
N LYS A 7 13.30 -3.83 -0.43
CA LYS A 7 14.49 -4.64 -0.78
C LYS A 7 15.61 -3.79 -1.37
N LEU A 8 15.29 -2.86 -2.26
CA LEU A 8 16.29 -1.95 -2.83
C LEU A 8 16.95 -1.08 -1.75
N ILE A 9 16.16 -0.61 -0.78
CA ILE A 9 16.68 0.12 0.39
C ILE A 9 17.58 -0.79 1.23
N LYS A 10 17.12 -2.00 1.57
CA LYS A 10 17.89 -2.97 2.36
C LYS A 10 19.24 -3.29 1.73
N TYR A 11 19.32 -3.36 0.41
CA TYR A 11 20.56 -3.62 -0.32
C TYR A 11 21.31 -2.36 -0.74
N ALA A 12 20.87 -1.16 -0.26
CA ALA A 12 21.45 0.13 -0.61
C ALA A 12 21.54 0.38 -2.14
N LEU A 13 20.60 -0.16 -2.91
CA LEU A 13 20.54 0.02 -4.36
C LEU A 13 19.79 1.31 -4.69
N PRO A 14 20.37 2.22 -5.47
CA PRO A 14 19.71 3.46 -5.85
C PRO A 14 18.55 3.20 -6.80
N TYR A 15 17.39 3.79 -6.53
CA TYR A 15 16.21 3.66 -7.35
C TYR A 15 15.44 4.98 -7.49
N GLU A 16 14.63 5.07 -8.51
CA GLU A 16 13.74 6.20 -8.78
C GLU A 16 12.36 5.71 -9.20
N ILE A 17 11.30 6.30 -8.63
CA ILE A 17 9.91 5.99 -9.01
C ILE A 17 9.45 7.00 -10.04
N ILE A 18 8.98 6.50 -11.18
CA ILE A 18 8.48 7.29 -12.29
C ILE A 18 6.95 7.16 -12.39
N GLY A 19 6.27 8.30 -12.48
CA GLY A 19 4.84 8.36 -12.80
C GLY A 19 3.87 8.21 -11.62
N GLY A 20 4.34 8.38 -10.39
CA GLY A 20 3.44 8.38 -9.23
C GLY A 20 4.12 8.76 -7.91
N PRO A 21 3.34 9.12 -6.90
CA PRO A 21 3.90 9.34 -5.56
C PRO A 21 4.38 8.00 -4.99
N ARG A 22 5.50 8.06 -4.28
CA ARG A 22 6.04 6.93 -3.52
C ARG A 22 5.08 6.50 -2.43
N PHE A 23 5.20 5.26 -1.95
CA PHE A 23 4.26 4.72 -1.00
C PHE A 23 4.04 5.63 0.23
N PHE A 24 5.11 6.02 0.91
CA PHE A 24 5.03 6.91 2.09
C PHE A 24 4.75 8.39 1.77
N GLU A 25 4.67 8.76 0.49
CA GLU A 25 4.29 10.10 0.04
C GLU A 25 2.82 10.23 -0.33
N ARG A 26 2.11 9.11 -0.46
CA ARG A 26 0.68 9.09 -0.73
C ARG A 26 -0.09 9.81 0.37
N LYS A 27 -1.13 10.53 -0.03
CA LYS A 27 -1.89 11.40 0.88
C LYS A 27 -2.41 10.64 2.10
N GLU A 28 -3.09 9.52 1.86
CA GLU A 28 -3.70 8.68 2.90
C GLU A 28 -2.64 8.11 3.87
N ILE A 29 -1.47 7.76 3.37
CA ILE A 29 -0.36 7.25 4.19
C ILE A 29 0.22 8.37 5.05
N LYS A 30 0.45 9.55 4.47
CA LYS A 30 0.90 10.73 5.22
C LYS A 30 -0.09 11.13 6.32
N ASP A 31 -1.38 10.95 6.06
CA ASP A 31 -2.44 11.29 7.01
C ASP A 31 -2.38 10.35 8.23
N ILE A 32 -2.29 9.04 8.03
CA ILE A 32 -2.19 8.08 9.14
C ILE A 32 -0.82 8.18 9.84
N LEU A 33 0.27 8.39 9.09
CA LEU A 33 1.59 8.67 9.69
C LEU A 33 1.57 9.90 10.61
N ALA A 34 0.81 10.94 10.26
CA ALA A 34 0.70 12.11 11.11
C ALA A 34 -0.06 11.81 12.42
N TYR A 35 -1.07 10.95 12.41
CA TYR A 35 -1.69 10.45 13.64
C TYR A 35 -0.70 9.69 14.53
N LEU A 36 0.07 8.77 13.94
CA LEU A 36 1.08 8.00 14.67
C LEU A 36 2.15 8.88 15.28
N LYS A 37 2.68 9.84 14.50
CA LYS A 37 3.71 10.78 14.97
C LYS A 37 3.22 11.66 16.08
N LEU A 38 2.00 12.22 15.95
CA LEU A 38 1.42 13.06 17.00
C LEU A 38 1.17 12.25 18.29
N ALA A 39 0.73 11.00 18.17
CA ALA A 39 0.54 10.13 19.32
C ALA A 39 1.87 9.71 19.98
N ASN A 40 2.94 9.58 19.20
CA ASN A 40 4.29 9.31 19.70
C ASN A 40 4.92 10.54 20.37
N SER A 41 4.66 11.73 19.82
CA SER A 41 5.17 13.00 20.34
C SER A 41 4.13 14.12 20.19
N TYR A 42 3.54 14.54 21.30
CA TYR A 42 2.57 15.64 21.33
C TYR A 42 3.13 16.98 20.87
N SER A 43 4.47 17.08 20.72
CA SER A 43 5.15 18.27 20.21
C SER A 43 5.29 18.32 18.69
N ASP A 44 4.76 17.33 17.95
CA ASP A 44 4.73 17.36 16.47
C ASP A 44 3.57 18.24 15.97
N ASP A 45 3.79 19.55 16.00
CA ASP A 45 2.82 20.55 15.58
C ASP A 45 2.42 20.44 14.10
N LEU A 46 3.36 19.99 13.22
CA LEU A 46 3.05 19.78 11.81
C LEU A 46 2.07 18.62 11.62
N SER A 47 2.26 17.55 12.38
CA SER A 47 1.33 16.41 12.38
C SER A 47 -0.02 16.80 12.95
N PHE A 48 -0.05 17.64 14.02
CA PHE A 48 -1.28 18.18 14.56
C PHE A 48 -2.08 18.98 13.52
N GLU A 49 -1.47 19.97 12.88
CA GLU A 49 -2.14 20.79 11.84
C GLU A 49 -2.72 19.93 10.72
N ARG A 50 -2.01 18.86 10.36
CA ARG A 50 -2.45 17.97 9.30
C ARG A 50 -3.72 17.19 9.66
N VAL A 51 -3.87 16.72 10.91
CA VAL A 51 -4.90 15.75 11.28
C VAL A 51 -6.03 16.30 12.13
N ILE A 52 -5.89 17.49 12.71
CA ILE A 52 -6.91 18.06 13.61
C ILE A 52 -8.32 18.13 12.99
N ASN A 53 -8.40 18.41 11.69
CA ASN A 53 -9.66 18.47 10.94
C ASN A 53 -9.73 17.45 9.78
N LEU A 54 -9.06 16.33 9.93
CA LEU A 54 -9.05 15.24 8.95
C LEU A 54 -9.25 13.88 9.66
N PRO A 55 -10.40 13.19 9.46
CA PRO A 55 -11.60 13.62 8.70
C PRO A 55 -12.20 14.94 9.18
N LYS A 56 -13.04 15.55 8.34
CA LYS A 56 -13.67 16.83 8.68
C LYS A 56 -14.46 16.74 9.97
N ARG A 57 -14.05 17.52 10.99
CA ARG A 57 -14.71 17.64 12.30
C ARG A 57 -15.47 18.95 12.45
N GLY A 58 -15.44 19.81 11.42
CA GLY A 58 -16.06 21.13 11.50
C GLY A 58 -15.29 22.10 12.39
N ILE A 59 -13.97 21.91 12.53
CA ILE A 59 -13.05 22.82 13.20
C ILE A 59 -12.59 23.82 12.12
N GLY A 60 -13.03 25.08 12.25
CA GLY A 60 -12.67 26.12 11.29
C GLY A 60 -11.29 26.71 11.56
N ASP A 61 -10.74 27.41 10.55
CA ASP A 61 -9.42 28.02 10.59
C ASP A 61 -9.24 29.01 11.77
N GLN A 62 -10.31 29.73 12.15
CA GLN A 62 -10.26 30.63 13.32
C GLN A 62 -10.03 29.86 14.63
N SER A 63 -10.64 28.69 14.76
CA SER A 63 -10.45 27.84 15.94
C SER A 63 -9.03 27.27 16.00
N VAL A 64 -8.49 26.86 14.87
CA VAL A 64 -7.10 26.39 14.77
C VAL A 64 -6.13 27.54 15.11
N LYS A 65 -6.36 28.76 14.59
CA LYS A 65 -5.54 29.94 14.94
C LYS A 65 -5.59 30.25 16.44
N LEU A 66 -6.74 30.11 17.09
CA LEU A 66 -6.86 30.33 18.53
C LEU A 66 -5.97 29.34 19.32
N ILE A 67 -5.99 28.06 18.95
CA ILE A 67 -5.15 27.02 19.55
C ILE A 67 -3.66 27.36 19.36
N ILE A 68 -3.27 27.72 18.14
CA ILE A 68 -1.89 28.07 17.80
C ILE A 68 -1.41 29.32 18.56
N ASN A 69 -2.25 30.35 18.68
CA ASN A 69 -1.89 31.56 19.41
C ASN A 69 -1.68 31.27 20.89
N ASN A 70 -2.61 30.52 21.51
CA ASN A 70 -2.48 30.10 22.92
C ASN A 70 -1.21 29.24 23.14
N ALA A 71 -0.90 28.33 22.19
CA ALA A 71 0.30 27.52 22.26
C ALA A 71 1.58 28.39 22.25
N ARG A 72 1.63 29.41 21.38
CA ARG A 72 2.77 30.34 21.30
C ARG A 72 2.93 31.20 22.55
N GLU A 73 1.82 31.72 23.09
CA GLU A 73 1.83 32.54 24.30
C GLU A 73 2.33 31.75 25.50
N ASN A 74 1.91 30.49 25.63
CA ASN A 74 2.26 29.62 26.76
C ASN A 74 3.52 28.76 26.50
N LYS A 75 4.13 28.81 25.29
CA LYS A 75 5.29 28.02 24.91
C LYS A 75 5.09 26.50 25.06
N ILE A 76 3.91 26.03 24.70
CA ILE A 76 3.50 24.62 24.70
C ILE A 76 3.19 24.16 23.27
N SER A 77 3.05 22.85 23.05
CA SER A 77 2.65 22.32 21.75
C SER A 77 1.19 22.63 21.40
N PHE A 78 0.83 22.51 20.12
CA PHE A 78 -0.54 22.76 19.67
C PHE A 78 -1.52 21.75 20.28
N PHE A 79 -1.08 20.50 20.45
CA PHE A 79 -1.91 19.48 21.09
C PHE A 79 -2.15 19.78 22.58
N GLU A 80 -1.10 20.13 23.34
CA GLU A 80 -1.22 20.53 24.74
C GLU A 80 -2.08 21.77 24.90
N SER A 81 -1.92 22.78 24.02
CA SER A 81 -2.78 23.96 23.99
C SER A 81 -4.25 23.61 23.81
N LEU A 82 -4.56 22.68 22.87
CA LEU A 82 -5.92 22.21 22.66
C LEU A 82 -6.48 21.56 23.93
N GLU A 83 -5.68 20.75 24.63
CA GLU A 83 -6.08 20.10 25.87
C GLU A 83 -6.37 21.11 27.00
N VAL A 84 -5.47 22.06 27.22
CA VAL A 84 -5.61 23.12 28.22
C VAL A 84 -6.89 23.90 27.93
N LEU A 85 -7.06 24.43 26.74
CA LEU A 85 -8.22 25.21 26.33
C LEU A 85 -9.54 24.41 26.43
N SER A 86 -9.49 23.11 26.18
CA SER A 86 -10.67 22.23 26.32
C SER A 86 -11.03 21.97 27.78
N ASN A 87 -10.04 21.73 28.64
CA ASN A 87 -10.24 21.43 30.05
C ASN A 87 -10.67 22.66 30.84
N GLU A 88 -10.15 23.83 30.53
CA GLU A 88 -10.48 25.10 31.18
C GLU A 88 -11.79 25.73 30.66
N ASN A 89 -12.49 25.07 29.74
CA ASN A 89 -13.67 25.60 29.05
C ASN A 89 -13.43 26.95 28.34
N ASN A 90 -12.20 27.23 27.95
CA ASN A 90 -11.81 28.45 27.23
C ASN A 90 -12.08 28.36 25.71
N LEU A 91 -12.71 27.25 25.24
CA LEU A 91 -13.25 27.10 23.93
C LEU A 91 -14.77 27.17 23.88
N PRO A 92 -15.37 27.63 22.80
CA PRO A 92 -16.81 27.50 22.62
C PRO A 92 -17.27 26.05 22.84
N GLY A 93 -18.35 25.82 23.59
CA GLY A 93 -18.82 24.46 23.92
C GLY A 93 -19.01 23.55 22.71
N SER A 94 -19.48 24.11 21.58
CA SER A 94 -19.60 23.38 20.32
C SER A 94 -18.23 22.92 19.76
N LEU A 95 -17.13 23.62 20.07
CA LEU A 95 -15.78 23.26 19.64
C LEU A 95 -15.22 22.18 20.56
N ILE A 96 -15.45 22.27 21.86
CA ILE A 96 -15.05 21.24 22.84
C ILE A 96 -15.64 19.87 22.43
N VAL A 97 -16.93 19.83 22.11
CA VAL A 97 -17.60 18.59 21.65
C VAL A 97 -16.95 18.02 20.38
N LYS A 98 -16.51 18.88 19.45
CA LYS A 98 -15.87 18.46 18.19
C LYS A 98 -14.42 18.00 18.37
N THR A 99 -13.68 18.58 19.31
CA THR A 99 -12.26 18.28 19.53
C THR A 99 -12.04 17.12 20.48
N LYS A 100 -12.97 16.85 21.39
CA LYS A 100 -12.86 15.76 22.36
C LYS A 100 -12.57 14.38 21.74
N PRO A 101 -13.31 13.92 20.71
CA PRO A 101 -12.99 12.63 20.06
C PRO A 101 -11.57 12.58 19.49
N PHE A 102 -11.07 13.71 18.98
CA PHE A 102 -9.71 13.78 18.45
C PHE A 102 -8.67 13.64 19.58
N ILE A 103 -8.84 14.35 20.69
CA ILE A 103 -7.98 14.24 21.88
C ILE A 103 -7.97 12.79 22.36
N ASP A 104 -9.16 12.19 22.50
CA ASP A 104 -9.31 10.81 23.00
C ASP A 104 -8.59 9.80 22.10
N ILE A 105 -8.67 9.95 20.77
CA ILE A 105 -7.98 9.08 19.82
C ILE A 105 -6.47 9.20 19.97
N ILE A 106 -5.92 10.41 20.02
CA ILE A 106 -4.47 10.62 20.14
C ILE A 106 -3.95 10.04 21.46
N LYS A 107 -4.64 10.28 22.58
CA LYS A 107 -4.25 9.72 23.88
C LYS A 107 -4.31 8.20 23.92
N LYS A 108 -5.41 7.62 23.44
CA LYS A 108 -5.54 6.16 23.35
C LYS A 108 -4.47 5.55 22.46
N THR A 109 -4.17 6.18 21.31
CA THR A 109 -3.09 5.73 20.44
C THR A 109 -1.75 5.76 21.16
N SER A 110 -1.42 6.85 21.88
CA SER A 110 -0.20 6.95 22.68
C SER A 110 -0.09 5.86 23.74
N ASP A 111 -1.20 5.53 24.40
CA ASP A 111 -1.26 4.44 25.37
C ASP A 111 -1.07 3.06 24.73
N LEU A 112 -1.61 2.85 23.52
CA LEU A 112 -1.51 1.60 22.77
C LEU A 112 -0.09 1.36 22.23
N ILE A 113 0.67 2.39 21.86
CA ILE A 113 2.05 2.27 21.35
C ILE A 113 2.93 1.42 22.28
N LYS A 114 2.65 1.43 23.59
CA LYS A 114 3.41 0.68 24.60
C LYS A 114 2.84 -0.70 24.92
N LYS A 115 1.68 -1.07 24.37
CA LYS A 115 0.88 -2.21 24.88
C LYS A 115 0.50 -3.23 23.79
N THR A 116 0.47 -2.82 22.54
CA THR A 116 -0.02 -3.66 21.43
C THR A 116 0.93 -3.62 20.24
N THR A 117 0.62 -4.41 19.21
CA THR A 117 1.38 -4.43 17.96
C THR A 117 1.15 -3.15 17.16
N LEU A 118 2.12 -2.76 16.33
CA LEU A 118 1.96 -1.60 15.45
C LEU A 118 0.83 -1.79 14.43
N GLU A 119 0.57 -3.04 14.03
CA GLU A 119 -0.55 -3.41 13.17
C GLU A 119 -1.88 -3.02 13.81
N ASP A 120 -2.11 -3.42 15.07
CA ASP A 120 -3.34 -3.10 15.82
C ASP A 120 -3.52 -1.59 15.99
N ILE A 121 -2.43 -0.86 16.22
CA ILE A 121 -2.45 0.60 16.33
C ILE A 121 -2.84 1.23 14.99
N GLY A 122 -2.29 0.74 13.90
CA GLY A 122 -2.64 1.21 12.56
C GLY A 122 -4.12 1.02 12.24
N ILE A 123 -4.66 -0.17 12.53
CA ILE A 123 -6.09 -0.49 12.38
C ILE A 123 -6.94 0.45 13.26
N PHE A 124 -6.58 0.57 14.55
CA PHE A 124 -7.27 1.43 15.49
C PHE A 124 -7.38 2.87 14.99
N ILE A 125 -6.27 3.47 14.51
CA ILE A 125 -6.28 4.84 14.00
C ILE A 125 -7.19 4.97 12.78
N ILE A 126 -7.09 4.04 11.82
CA ILE A 126 -7.85 4.09 10.57
C ILE A 126 -9.36 4.02 10.84
N GLU A 127 -9.78 3.18 11.79
CA GLU A 127 -11.19 2.98 12.12
C GLU A 127 -11.73 4.08 13.05
N GLU A 128 -11.09 4.29 14.20
CA GLU A 128 -11.58 5.20 15.24
C GLU A 128 -11.49 6.68 14.85
N SER A 129 -10.52 7.06 14.02
CA SER A 129 -10.48 8.43 13.49
C SER A 129 -11.66 8.72 12.55
N GLY A 130 -12.33 7.69 12.04
CA GLY A 130 -13.34 7.78 10.99
C GLY A 130 -12.76 7.96 9.58
N TYR A 131 -11.44 7.75 9.42
CA TYR A 131 -10.77 7.93 8.13
C TYR A 131 -11.28 6.91 7.09
N LEU A 132 -11.45 5.65 7.49
CA LEU A 132 -12.02 4.61 6.62
C LEU A 132 -13.44 5.00 6.18
N LYS A 133 -14.30 5.38 7.13
CA LYS A 133 -15.69 5.80 6.84
C LYS A 133 -15.73 7.01 5.90
N MET A 134 -14.77 7.94 6.01
CA MET A 134 -14.67 9.09 5.10
C MET A 134 -14.40 8.65 3.66
N LEU A 135 -13.55 7.65 3.45
CA LEU A 135 -13.24 7.12 2.13
C LEU A 135 -14.42 6.32 1.54
N GLU A 136 -15.08 5.51 2.36
CA GLU A 136 -16.22 4.67 1.95
C GLU A 136 -17.47 5.48 1.61
N ASN A 137 -17.72 6.57 2.34
CA ASN A 137 -18.94 7.39 2.19
C ASN A 137 -18.89 8.40 1.02
N GLU A 138 -17.89 8.34 0.14
CA GLU A 138 -17.80 9.21 -1.03
C GLU A 138 -18.88 8.87 -2.06
N LYS A 139 -19.70 9.84 -2.40
CA LYS A 139 -20.85 9.68 -3.32
C LYS A 139 -20.47 9.79 -4.80
N ASN A 140 -19.35 10.40 -5.11
CA ASN A 140 -18.90 10.59 -6.49
C ASN A 140 -18.23 9.30 -7.00
N LYS A 141 -18.81 8.70 -8.05
CA LYS A 141 -18.33 7.44 -8.65
C LYS A 141 -16.85 7.47 -9.05
N LEU A 142 -16.35 8.57 -9.60
CA LEU A 142 -14.94 8.69 -9.99
C LEU A 142 -14.03 8.68 -8.77
N LYS A 143 -14.43 9.37 -7.70
CA LYS A 143 -13.70 9.37 -6.43
C LYS A 143 -13.82 8.05 -5.67
N GLN A 144 -14.90 7.28 -5.85
CA GLN A 144 -15.03 5.95 -5.26
C GLN A 144 -13.91 5.02 -5.75
N VAL A 145 -13.63 4.99 -7.04
CA VAL A 145 -12.53 4.18 -7.61
C VAL A 145 -11.17 4.60 -7.04
N GLU A 146 -10.95 5.91 -6.89
CA GLU A 146 -9.74 6.43 -6.27
C GLU A 146 -9.66 6.05 -4.79
N ASN A 147 -10.77 6.12 -4.07
CA ASN A 147 -10.84 5.78 -2.65
C ASN A 147 -10.69 4.27 -2.40
N GLU A 148 -11.18 3.39 -3.28
CA GLU A 148 -10.88 1.95 -3.23
C GLU A 148 -9.36 1.71 -3.25
N SER A 149 -8.65 2.37 -4.16
CA SER A 149 -7.19 2.30 -4.23
C SER A 149 -6.51 2.86 -2.96
N ARG A 150 -7.07 3.92 -2.37
CA ARG A 150 -6.56 4.47 -1.09
C ARG A 150 -6.79 3.50 0.07
N ILE A 151 -7.95 2.84 0.12
CA ILE A 151 -8.23 1.80 1.12
C ILE A 151 -7.23 0.64 1.00
N ASP A 152 -6.92 0.21 -0.22
CA ASP A 152 -5.91 -0.83 -0.42
C ASP A 152 -4.51 -0.37 -0.01
N ASN A 153 -4.17 0.91 -0.23
CA ASN A 153 -2.93 1.49 0.28
C ASN A 153 -2.89 1.51 1.82
N LEU A 154 -4.01 1.77 2.49
CA LEU A 154 -4.09 1.70 3.95
C LEU A 154 -3.90 0.28 4.48
N LYS A 155 -4.47 -0.74 3.81
CA LYS A 155 -4.23 -2.15 4.15
C LYS A 155 -2.75 -2.51 3.97
N GLU A 156 -2.13 -2.08 2.87
CA GLU A 156 -0.68 -2.27 2.64
C GLU A 156 0.16 -1.55 3.71
N PHE A 157 -0.29 -0.40 4.19
CA PHE A 157 0.35 0.33 5.27
C PHE A 157 0.29 -0.42 6.61
N VAL A 158 -0.87 -1.01 6.95
CA VAL A 158 -1.02 -1.86 8.13
C VAL A 158 -0.09 -3.07 8.06
N ASN A 159 0.00 -3.72 6.90
CA ASN A 159 0.98 -4.79 6.68
C ASN A 159 2.42 -4.30 6.83
N ALA A 160 2.71 -3.05 6.45
CA ALA A 160 4.03 -2.45 6.66
C ALA A 160 4.37 -2.32 8.13
N LEU A 161 3.41 -1.90 8.93
CA LEU A 161 3.58 -1.75 10.37
C LEU A 161 3.88 -3.09 11.04
N SER A 162 3.28 -4.21 10.60
CA SER A 162 3.50 -5.54 11.19
C SER A 162 4.94 -6.07 11.02
N GLU A 163 5.75 -5.46 10.15
CA GLU A 163 7.14 -5.85 9.93
C GLU A 163 8.11 -5.26 10.99
N PHE A 164 7.62 -4.36 11.85
CA PHE A 164 8.42 -3.65 12.85
C PHE A 164 7.93 -3.96 14.27
N GLU A 165 8.88 -4.10 15.19
CA GLU A 165 8.58 -4.37 16.60
C GLU A 165 8.17 -3.12 17.36
N ASN A 166 8.71 -1.95 16.99
CA ASN A 166 8.44 -0.68 17.65
C ASN A 166 8.26 0.47 16.65
N LEU A 167 7.63 1.54 17.13
CA LEU A 167 7.27 2.68 16.28
C LEU A 167 8.49 3.51 15.87
N ASP A 168 9.50 3.60 16.71
CA ASP A 168 10.68 4.43 16.42
C ASP A 168 11.48 3.84 15.24
N ASP A 169 11.69 2.53 15.21
CA ASP A 169 12.34 1.82 14.08
C ASP A 169 11.55 2.01 12.79
N PHE A 170 10.22 1.94 12.88
CA PHE A 170 9.36 2.19 11.72
C PHE A 170 9.48 3.64 11.22
N LEU A 171 9.45 4.63 12.12
CA LEU A 171 9.58 6.04 11.74
C LEU A 171 10.98 6.37 11.20
N GLU A 172 12.03 5.75 11.74
CA GLU A 172 13.39 5.85 11.21
C GLU A 172 13.45 5.28 9.79
N HIS A 173 12.90 4.08 9.56
CA HIS A 173 12.80 3.49 8.22
C HIS A 173 12.10 4.43 7.23
N VAL A 174 10.96 5.02 7.61
CA VAL A 174 10.25 6.01 6.78
C VAL A 174 11.12 7.24 6.50
N GLY A 175 11.94 7.65 7.46
CA GLY A 175 12.93 8.75 7.32
C GLY A 175 13.99 8.42 6.27
N LEU A 176 14.63 7.24 6.41
CA LEU A 176 15.66 6.75 5.48
C LEU A 176 15.14 6.62 4.04
N VAL A 177 13.91 6.12 3.88
CA VAL A 177 13.23 6.06 2.58
C VAL A 177 13.15 7.44 1.94
N LYS A 178 12.86 8.49 2.71
CA LYS A 178 12.78 9.87 2.22
C LYS A 178 14.15 10.48 1.88
N GLU A 179 15.20 10.16 2.64
CA GLU A 179 16.55 10.70 2.42
C GLU A 179 17.25 10.12 1.20
N ASN A 180 17.15 8.80 1.00
CA ASN A 180 17.69 8.13 -0.19
C ASN A 180 17.12 8.67 -1.50
N GLN A 181 16.06 9.45 -1.42
CA GLN A 181 15.34 10.07 -2.53
C GLN A 181 15.94 11.37 -3.03
N LYS A 182 16.70 12.08 -2.21
CA LYS A 182 17.31 13.37 -2.60
C LYS A 182 18.55 13.19 -3.46
N LYS A 183 19.09 11.97 -3.54
CA LYS A 183 20.25 11.64 -4.35
C LYS A 183 19.80 11.06 -5.69
N THR A 184 19.57 11.91 -6.68
CA THR A 184 19.43 11.49 -8.09
C THR A 184 20.77 10.93 -8.56
N HIS A 185 20.87 9.61 -8.64
CA HIS A 185 22.00 8.94 -9.25
C HIS A 185 21.72 8.68 -10.72
N SER A 186 22.65 9.01 -11.61
CA SER A 186 22.58 8.70 -13.04
C SER A 186 22.34 7.20 -13.32
N ASN A 187 22.76 6.33 -12.40
CA ASN A 187 22.63 4.88 -12.46
C ASN A 187 21.62 4.34 -11.43
N SER A 188 20.38 4.83 -11.45
CA SER A 188 19.32 4.35 -10.56
C SER A 188 18.40 3.37 -11.28
N ILE A 189 17.92 2.35 -10.54
CA ILE A 189 16.87 1.43 -11.01
C ILE A 189 15.57 2.22 -11.15
N LYS A 190 14.93 2.13 -12.32
CA LYS A 190 13.67 2.81 -12.58
C LYS A 190 12.50 1.91 -12.21
N LEU A 191 11.73 2.30 -11.19
CA LEU A 191 10.48 1.64 -10.81
C LEU A 191 9.30 2.42 -11.38
N MET A 192 8.43 1.76 -12.12
CA MET A 192 7.27 2.41 -12.72
C MET A 192 6.14 1.42 -12.98
N THR A 193 4.95 1.93 -13.23
CA THR A 193 3.84 1.13 -13.74
C THR A 193 4.00 0.92 -15.25
N LEU A 194 3.34 -0.11 -15.80
CA LEU A 194 3.31 -0.35 -17.25
C LEU A 194 2.74 0.85 -18.02
N HIS A 195 1.77 1.56 -17.46
CA HIS A 195 1.24 2.78 -18.06
C HIS A 195 2.28 3.91 -18.14
N ALA A 196 3.06 4.09 -17.09
CA ALA A 196 4.12 5.11 -17.05
C ALA A 196 5.30 4.76 -17.97
N ALA A 197 5.48 3.48 -18.31
CA ALA A 197 6.52 3.01 -19.19
C ALA A 197 6.21 3.23 -20.69
N LYS A 198 4.98 3.64 -21.03
CA LYS A 198 4.60 3.89 -22.43
C LYS A 198 5.48 4.97 -23.06
N GLY A 199 6.12 4.63 -24.19
CA GLY A 199 7.01 5.55 -24.93
C GLY A 199 8.46 5.58 -24.41
N LEU A 200 8.77 4.89 -23.31
CA LEU A 200 10.13 4.72 -22.80
C LEU A 200 10.72 3.39 -23.29
N GLU A 201 12.04 3.26 -23.25
CA GLU A 201 12.74 2.03 -23.55
C GLU A 201 13.94 1.86 -22.62
N PHE A 202 14.25 0.60 -22.25
CA PHE A 202 15.30 0.27 -21.30
C PHE A 202 16.09 -0.93 -21.81
N ASP A 203 17.37 -0.97 -21.47
CA ASP A 203 18.25 -2.06 -21.88
C ASP A 203 17.83 -3.38 -21.23
N HIS A 204 17.50 -3.36 -19.96
CA HIS A 204 17.05 -4.52 -19.18
C HIS A 204 15.71 -4.21 -18.51
N VAL A 205 14.72 -5.07 -18.67
CA VAL A 205 13.37 -4.90 -18.12
C VAL A 205 12.99 -6.10 -17.29
N TYR A 206 12.50 -5.83 -16.07
CA TYR A 206 11.95 -6.82 -15.15
C TYR A 206 10.47 -6.53 -14.95
N LEU A 207 9.61 -7.47 -15.33
CA LEU A 207 8.16 -7.38 -15.17
C LEU A 207 7.69 -8.43 -14.16
N PRO A 208 7.63 -8.10 -12.87
CA PRO A 208 7.13 -9.00 -11.84
C PRO A 208 5.61 -8.97 -11.76
N GLY A 209 5.03 -10.06 -11.21
CA GLY A 209 3.60 -10.12 -10.92
C GLY A 209 2.75 -10.61 -12.08
N TRP A 210 3.29 -11.46 -12.94
CA TRP A 210 2.54 -12.11 -14.02
C TRP A 210 1.68 -13.26 -13.47
N GLU A 211 0.63 -12.92 -12.75
CA GLU A 211 -0.25 -13.82 -12.00
C GLU A 211 -1.71 -13.48 -12.28
N GLU A 212 -2.57 -14.49 -12.40
CA GLU A 212 -4.02 -14.30 -12.48
C GLU A 212 -4.52 -13.54 -11.24
N GLY A 213 -5.30 -12.49 -11.48
CA GLY A 213 -5.79 -11.59 -10.43
C GLY A 213 -4.87 -10.39 -10.14
N ILE A 214 -3.60 -10.43 -10.58
CA ILE A 214 -2.69 -9.28 -10.54
C ILE A 214 -2.51 -8.71 -11.95
N PHE A 215 -2.12 -9.57 -12.89
CA PHE A 215 -1.96 -9.21 -14.30
C PHE A 215 -2.27 -10.42 -15.19
N PRO A 216 -3.49 -10.48 -15.79
CA PRO A 216 -4.56 -9.47 -15.74
C PRO A 216 -5.14 -9.27 -14.32
N SER A 217 -5.61 -8.05 -14.05
CA SER A 217 -6.17 -7.68 -12.75
C SER A 217 -7.49 -8.42 -12.46
N SER A 218 -7.79 -8.71 -11.18
CA SER A 218 -9.06 -9.31 -10.77
C SER A 218 -10.26 -8.53 -11.32
N ARG A 219 -10.17 -7.20 -11.32
CA ARG A 219 -11.21 -6.32 -11.84
C ARG A 219 -11.47 -6.55 -13.36
N ALA A 220 -10.40 -6.73 -14.14
CA ALA A 220 -10.54 -7.01 -15.57
C ALA A 220 -11.17 -8.39 -15.83
N LEU A 221 -10.91 -9.35 -14.93
CA LEU A 221 -11.48 -10.70 -14.99
C LEU A 221 -12.96 -10.73 -14.58
N GLU A 222 -13.35 -9.98 -13.53
CA GLU A 222 -14.71 -9.94 -13.01
C GLU A 222 -15.69 -9.21 -13.94
N GLN A 223 -15.23 -8.19 -14.65
CA GLN A 223 -16.07 -7.45 -15.59
C GLN A 223 -16.54 -8.28 -16.79
N ASN A 224 -16.06 -9.51 -16.96
CA ASN A 224 -16.42 -10.46 -18.02
C ASN A 224 -16.53 -9.82 -19.44
N SER A 225 -15.93 -8.66 -19.62
CA SER A 225 -15.93 -7.91 -20.84
C SER A 225 -14.64 -8.26 -21.60
N SER A 226 -14.80 -8.80 -22.80
CA SER A 226 -13.67 -9.04 -23.70
C SER A 226 -12.80 -7.78 -23.86
N LYS A 227 -13.38 -6.60 -23.77
CA LYS A 227 -12.67 -5.32 -23.87
C LYS A 227 -11.68 -5.08 -22.75
N SER A 228 -12.04 -5.41 -21.49
CA SER A 228 -11.14 -5.21 -20.33
C SER A 228 -9.93 -6.11 -20.40
N LEU A 229 -10.10 -7.37 -20.81
CA LEU A 229 -9.00 -8.31 -20.98
C LEU A 229 -8.10 -7.92 -22.17
N GLU A 230 -8.68 -7.41 -23.25
CA GLU A 230 -7.91 -6.90 -24.40
C GLU A 230 -7.07 -5.67 -24.03
N GLU A 231 -7.56 -4.81 -23.15
CA GLU A 231 -6.79 -3.66 -22.67
C GLU A 231 -5.60 -4.12 -21.82
N GLU A 232 -5.79 -5.08 -20.91
CA GLU A 232 -4.70 -5.69 -20.14
C GLU A 232 -3.68 -6.38 -21.08
N ARG A 233 -4.13 -7.04 -22.16
CA ARG A 233 -3.24 -7.64 -23.17
C ARG A 233 -2.42 -6.58 -23.92
N ARG A 234 -3.02 -5.44 -24.28
CA ARG A 234 -2.29 -4.31 -24.85
C ARG A 234 -1.23 -3.77 -23.90
N LEU A 235 -1.56 -3.72 -22.61
CA LEU A 235 -0.63 -3.30 -21.57
C LEU A 235 0.51 -4.31 -21.41
N ALA A 236 0.25 -5.62 -21.53
CA ALA A 236 1.28 -6.65 -21.58
C ALA A 236 2.23 -6.43 -22.76
N TYR A 237 1.69 -6.19 -23.94
CA TYR A 237 2.48 -5.87 -25.13
C TYR A 237 3.35 -4.62 -24.91
N VAL A 238 2.79 -3.55 -24.31
CA VAL A 238 3.56 -2.34 -23.97
C VAL A 238 4.73 -2.71 -23.06
N GLY A 239 4.52 -3.48 -22.01
CA GLY A 239 5.58 -3.86 -21.06
C GLY A 239 6.70 -4.64 -21.75
N ILE A 240 6.36 -5.68 -22.50
CA ILE A 240 7.31 -6.54 -23.23
C ILE A 240 8.16 -5.72 -24.19
N THR A 241 7.54 -4.82 -24.95
CA THR A 241 8.23 -3.99 -25.94
C THR A 241 9.08 -2.86 -25.36
N ARG A 242 9.17 -2.75 -24.02
CA ARG A 242 10.09 -1.77 -23.38
C ARG A 242 11.53 -2.25 -23.32
N ALA A 243 11.75 -3.54 -23.43
CA ALA A 243 13.08 -4.14 -23.36
C ALA A 243 13.82 -4.01 -24.71
N LYS A 244 15.05 -3.50 -24.67
CA LYS A 244 15.95 -3.47 -25.83
C LYS A 244 16.75 -4.77 -25.94
N PHE A 245 17.27 -5.28 -24.82
CA PHE A 245 18.16 -6.44 -24.81
C PHE A 245 17.57 -7.59 -23.99
N ASP A 246 17.25 -7.35 -22.71
CA ASP A 246 16.81 -8.41 -21.80
C ASP A 246 15.45 -8.13 -21.21
N LEU A 247 14.57 -9.11 -21.28
CA LEU A 247 13.25 -9.12 -20.67
C LEU A 247 13.13 -10.27 -19.68
N ASN A 248 12.83 -9.95 -18.44
CA ASN A 248 12.58 -10.90 -17.36
C ASN A 248 11.12 -10.82 -16.91
N LEU A 249 10.35 -11.87 -17.13
CA LEU A 249 8.99 -12.04 -16.64
C LEU A 249 9.03 -12.93 -15.41
N SER A 250 8.36 -12.54 -14.33
CA SER A 250 8.31 -13.35 -13.12
C SER A 250 6.93 -13.36 -12.48
N TYR A 251 6.61 -14.50 -11.85
CA TYR A 251 5.40 -14.70 -11.08
C TYR A 251 5.72 -15.42 -9.77
N ALA A 252 4.86 -15.26 -8.76
CA ALA A 252 4.95 -15.96 -7.50
C ALA A 252 3.78 -16.94 -7.37
N THR A 253 4.07 -18.19 -7.00
CA THR A 253 3.04 -19.21 -6.76
C THR A 253 2.26 -18.96 -5.47
N SER A 254 2.85 -18.22 -4.52
CA SER A 254 2.19 -17.79 -3.31
C SER A 254 2.68 -16.42 -2.87
N ARG A 255 1.78 -15.62 -2.32
CA ARG A 255 2.07 -14.32 -1.72
C ARG A 255 1.45 -14.24 -0.34
N TYR A 256 2.24 -13.78 0.61
CA TYR A 256 1.72 -13.42 1.92
C TYR A 256 1.14 -12.01 1.83
N THR A 257 -0.18 -11.90 1.90
CA THR A 257 -0.90 -10.63 1.87
C THR A 257 -2.07 -10.68 2.85
N TYR A 258 -2.27 -9.63 3.61
CA TYR A 258 -3.36 -9.52 4.60
C TYR A 258 -3.38 -10.67 5.64
N GLY A 259 -2.21 -11.03 6.18
CA GLY A 259 -2.10 -12.11 7.18
C GLY A 259 -2.34 -13.52 6.64
N MET A 260 -2.49 -13.71 5.32
CA MET A 260 -2.79 -15.00 4.70
C MET A 260 -1.88 -15.28 3.51
N ASN A 261 -1.55 -16.55 3.31
CA ASN A 261 -0.90 -17.02 2.09
C ASN A 261 -1.94 -17.15 0.96
N ASN A 262 -1.86 -16.29 -0.02
CA ASN A 262 -2.65 -16.36 -1.23
C ASN A 262 -1.88 -17.10 -2.33
N TYR A 263 -2.48 -18.14 -2.89
CA TYR A 263 -1.90 -18.87 -4.02
C TYR A 263 -2.44 -18.29 -5.32
N SER A 264 -1.55 -17.97 -6.23
CA SER A 264 -1.88 -17.41 -7.55
C SER A 264 -1.44 -18.37 -8.67
N LEU A 265 -2.23 -18.42 -9.74
CA LEU A 265 -1.85 -19.10 -10.96
C LEU A 265 -0.98 -18.17 -11.83
N PRO A 266 -0.07 -18.72 -12.62
CA PRO A 266 0.63 -17.91 -13.65
C PRO A 266 -0.37 -17.20 -14.56
N SER A 267 -0.03 -15.99 -14.96
CA SER A 267 -0.83 -15.22 -15.91
C SER A 267 -1.10 -15.98 -17.20
N ARG A 268 -2.33 -15.93 -17.69
CA ARG A 268 -2.70 -16.49 -19.01
C ARG A 268 -1.88 -15.91 -20.15
N PHE A 269 -1.39 -14.70 -20.00
CA PHE A 269 -0.55 -14.06 -21.03
C PHE A 269 0.79 -14.77 -21.22
N LEU A 270 1.34 -15.45 -20.20
CA LEU A 270 2.54 -16.27 -20.33
C LEU A 270 2.32 -17.43 -21.31
N ASN A 271 1.13 -18.05 -21.25
CA ASN A 271 0.77 -19.12 -22.18
C ASN A 271 0.55 -18.61 -23.63
N GLU A 272 0.14 -17.36 -23.78
CA GLU A 272 0.00 -16.74 -25.10
C GLU A 272 1.37 -16.47 -25.73
N ILE A 273 2.35 -16.02 -24.96
CA ILE A 273 3.74 -15.79 -25.40
C ILE A 273 4.40 -17.11 -25.79
N SER A 274 4.31 -18.15 -24.98
CA SER A 274 4.96 -19.45 -25.22
C SER A 274 4.45 -20.18 -26.45
N LYS A 275 3.24 -19.85 -26.91
CA LYS A 275 2.70 -20.41 -28.19
C LYS A 275 3.35 -19.80 -29.42
N ILE A 276 3.94 -18.62 -29.31
CA ILE A 276 4.62 -17.93 -30.43
C ILE A 276 6.02 -18.52 -30.64
N ASP A 277 6.63 -19.06 -29.59
CA ASP A 277 8.04 -19.47 -29.57
C ASP A 277 8.21 -20.99 -29.49
N LYS A 278 7.62 -21.73 -30.45
CA LYS A 278 7.86 -23.18 -30.56
C LYS A 278 9.31 -23.58 -30.96
N ASN A 279 10.19 -22.61 -31.18
CA ASN A 279 11.58 -22.84 -31.62
C ASN A 279 12.66 -22.54 -30.54
N THR A 280 12.33 -22.08 -29.36
CA THR A 280 13.29 -21.86 -28.24
C THR A 280 13.00 -22.82 -27.10
N ASN A 281 13.35 -24.10 -27.32
CA ASN A 281 13.37 -25.15 -26.30
C ASN A 281 14.51 -24.90 -25.30
N ASN A 282 14.42 -24.04 -24.30
CA ASN A 282 15.36 -24.17 -23.15
C ASN A 282 15.13 -23.31 -21.92
N LEU A 283 14.01 -22.62 -21.72
CA LEU A 283 13.86 -21.75 -20.53
C LEU A 283 12.57 -21.87 -19.70
N ILE A 284 11.74 -22.92 -19.88
CA ILE A 284 10.49 -23.09 -19.11
C ILE A 284 10.33 -24.50 -18.54
N ASP A 285 11.40 -25.19 -18.11
CA ASP A 285 11.26 -26.62 -17.76
C ASP A 285 11.29 -27.00 -16.28
N GLU A 286 11.31 -26.08 -15.34
CA GLU A 286 11.28 -26.52 -13.92
C GLU A 286 9.94 -26.37 -13.18
N HIS A 287 8.94 -25.65 -13.73
CA HIS A 287 7.69 -25.38 -13.00
C HIS A 287 6.42 -25.46 -13.87
N SER A 288 6.29 -26.48 -14.69
CA SER A 288 5.03 -26.70 -15.42
C SER A 288 3.89 -27.11 -14.46
N PRO A 289 2.63 -26.77 -14.75
CA PRO A 289 1.47 -27.17 -13.92
C PRO A 289 1.38 -28.67 -13.65
N SER A 290 1.84 -29.51 -14.58
CA SER A 290 1.90 -30.97 -14.44
C SER A 290 2.89 -31.46 -13.36
N ASN A 291 3.95 -30.71 -13.08
CA ASN A 291 4.89 -31.02 -12.00
C ASN A 291 4.39 -30.56 -10.62
N LEU A 292 3.57 -29.50 -10.58
CA LEU A 292 2.88 -29.07 -9.37
C LEU A 292 1.83 -30.12 -8.91
N GLU A 293 1.05 -30.70 -9.84
CA GLU A 293 0.13 -31.78 -9.52
C GLU A 293 0.84 -32.99 -8.94
N LYS A 294 1.97 -33.43 -9.51
CA LYS A 294 2.75 -34.57 -9.02
C LYS A 294 3.35 -34.32 -7.64
N LYS A 295 3.76 -33.10 -7.34
CA LYS A 295 4.35 -32.73 -6.03
C LYS A 295 3.29 -32.59 -4.94
N ILE A 296 2.05 -32.20 -5.29
CA ILE A 296 0.93 -32.03 -4.36
C ILE A 296 0.28 -33.41 -4.02
N THR A 297 0.34 -34.37 -4.93
CA THR A 297 -0.24 -35.72 -4.72
C THR A 297 0.68 -36.69 -3.99
N SER A 298 1.99 -36.41 -3.90
CA SER A 298 2.98 -37.29 -3.23
C SER A 298 3.09 -37.06 -1.72
N ASP A 299 2.68 -35.89 -1.21
CA ASP A 299 2.71 -35.59 0.21
C ASP A 299 1.32 -35.82 0.82
N ASN A 300 1.21 -36.76 1.76
CA ASN A 300 0.03 -37.07 2.59
C ASN A 300 -0.29 -35.91 3.58
N VAL A 301 -0.32 -34.65 3.11
CA VAL A 301 -0.61 -33.46 3.90
C VAL A 301 -2.10 -33.14 3.74
N GLN A 302 -2.82 -32.96 4.85
CA GLN A 302 -4.18 -32.41 4.83
C GLN A 302 -4.19 -31.07 4.10
N LEU A 303 -4.74 -31.10 2.89
CA LEU A 303 -4.80 -29.92 2.01
C LEU A 303 -5.68 -28.84 2.61
N SER A 304 -5.16 -27.64 2.75
CA SER A 304 -5.96 -26.47 3.14
C SER A 304 -7.12 -26.22 2.15
N PRO A 305 -8.20 -25.55 2.58
CA PRO A 305 -9.35 -25.26 1.70
C PRO A 305 -8.95 -24.52 0.41
N SER A 306 -7.89 -23.71 0.45
CA SER A 306 -7.35 -22.99 -0.70
C SER A 306 -6.64 -23.92 -1.69
N LYS A 307 -5.89 -24.92 -1.20
CA LYS A 307 -5.26 -25.96 -2.02
C LYS A 307 -6.31 -26.85 -2.71
N LYS A 308 -7.42 -27.18 -2.00
CA LYS A 308 -8.52 -27.96 -2.60
C LYS A 308 -9.18 -27.21 -3.76
N ARG A 309 -9.49 -25.92 -3.58
CA ARG A 309 -10.04 -25.06 -4.64
C ARG A 309 -9.11 -24.93 -5.84
N MET A 310 -7.80 -24.81 -5.61
CA MET A 310 -6.80 -24.76 -6.68
C MET A 310 -6.75 -26.07 -7.49
N LEU A 311 -6.80 -27.22 -6.83
CA LEU A 311 -6.86 -28.55 -7.50
C LEU A 311 -8.16 -28.76 -8.28
N GLU A 312 -9.30 -28.30 -7.76
CA GLU A 312 -10.58 -28.32 -8.47
C GLU A 312 -10.57 -27.42 -9.71
N PHE A 313 -9.95 -26.24 -9.60
CA PHE A 313 -9.79 -25.31 -10.73
C PHE A 313 -8.88 -25.92 -11.82
N LEU A 314 -7.74 -26.51 -11.47
CA LEU A 314 -6.84 -27.19 -12.40
C LEU A 314 -7.52 -28.34 -13.13
N LYS A 315 -8.31 -29.18 -12.40
CA LYS A 315 -9.09 -30.28 -12.98
C LYS A 315 -10.21 -29.82 -13.92
N LYS A 316 -10.78 -28.65 -13.68
CA LYS A 316 -11.90 -28.10 -14.47
C LYS A 316 -11.45 -27.47 -15.78
N ASN A 317 -10.18 -27.06 -15.88
CA ASN A 317 -9.61 -26.38 -17.04
C ASN A 317 -8.63 -27.25 -17.85
N SER A 318 -8.50 -28.53 -17.51
CA SER A 318 -7.66 -29.51 -18.23
C SER A 318 -8.46 -30.41 -19.19
N LYS A 319 -9.70 -29.99 -19.57
CA LYS A 319 -10.49 -30.61 -20.64
C LYS A 319 -10.60 -29.69 -21.84
#